data_b1cbd8550b20777759dd20eb0a71d6ab
#
_entry.id   b1cbd8550b20777759dd20eb0a71d6ab
#
_cell.length_a   1.000
_cell.length_b   1.000
_cell.length_c   1.000
_cell.angle_alpha   90.00
_cell.angle_beta   90.00
_cell.angle_gamma   90.00
#
_symmetry.space_group_name_H-M   'P 1'
#
loop_
_entity.id
_entity.type
_entity.pdbx_description
1 polymer ?
#
loop_
_entity_poly.entity_id
_entity_poly.type
_entity_poly.pdbx_seq_one_letter_code
_entity_poly.pdbx_strand_id
1 'polypeptide(L)'
;MTESEVTQEDLSARLREVREYLGLSQQFVCDQTGIPRSAVSDIERGVRRVDSLELQRLAKLYRYPVNYFLGVSPAEESDALAALRAATEDLDDQDLAEVVRFASFLRTYGRAEARRPTGGQAQ
;
A
#
# COMPACT_ATOMS: atom_id res chain seq x y z
N MET A 1 -9.08 23.00 0.32
CA MET A 1 -7.96 22.58 -0.08
C MET A 1 -7.71 21.16 0.19
N THR A 2 -6.99 20.59 -0.54
CA THR A 2 -6.89 19.22 -0.42
C THR A 2 -5.49 18.85 -0.28
N GLU A 3 -5.03 19.04 0.87
CA GLU A 3 -3.69 18.75 1.14
C GLU A 3 -3.35 17.35 0.82
N SER A 4 -4.33 16.48 0.77
CA SER A 4 -4.01 15.10 0.53
C SER A 4 -3.79 14.79 -0.93
N GLU A 5 -4.01 15.74 -1.79
CA GLU A 5 -3.87 15.46 -3.20
C GLU A 5 -2.41 15.43 -3.60
N VAL A 6 -2.00 14.34 -4.26
CA VAL A 6 -0.62 14.17 -4.66
C VAL A 6 -0.46 14.58 -6.11
N THR A 7 0.53 15.40 -6.37
CA THR A 7 0.80 15.81 -7.73
C THR A 7 1.75 14.85 -8.38
N GLN A 8 1.86 14.97 -9.69
CA GLN A 8 2.83 14.17 -10.43
C GLN A 8 4.24 14.45 -9.94
N GLU A 9 4.51 15.68 -9.54
CA GLU A 9 5.83 16.01 -9.03
C GLU A 9 6.12 15.31 -7.73
N ASP A 10 5.12 15.19 -6.87
CA ASP A 10 5.29 14.47 -5.62
C ASP A 10 5.57 13.00 -5.87
N LEU A 11 4.85 12.41 -6.81
CA LEU A 11 5.04 11.01 -7.15
C LEU A 11 6.44 10.79 -7.70
N SER A 12 6.86 11.66 -8.61
CA SER A 12 8.17 11.55 -9.21
C SER A 12 9.27 11.66 -8.18
N ALA A 13 9.10 12.60 -7.25
CA ALA A 13 10.10 12.79 -6.20
C ALA A 13 10.19 11.57 -5.30
N ARG A 14 9.06 10.98 -4.96
CA ARG A 14 9.07 9.81 -4.10
C ARG A 14 9.72 8.63 -4.77
N LEU A 15 9.44 8.43 -6.06
CA LEU A 15 10.07 7.34 -6.78
C LEU A 15 11.58 7.50 -6.82
N ARG A 16 12.04 8.70 -7.04
CA ARG A 16 13.47 8.94 -7.07
C ARG A 16 14.09 8.77 -5.69
N GLU A 17 13.43 9.29 -4.67
CA GLU A 17 13.95 9.21 -3.31
C GLU A 17 14.10 7.76 -2.86
N VAL A 18 13.11 6.95 -3.14
CA VAL A 18 13.16 5.56 -2.73
C VAL A 18 14.29 4.84 -3.47
N ARG A 19 14.39 5.10 -4.77
CA ARG A 19 15.47 4.47 -5.54
C ARG A 19 16.82 4.83 -4.97
N GLU A 20 17.02 6.10 -4.67
CA GLU A 20 18.30 6.55 -4.14
C GLU A 20 18.55 6.02 -2.75
N TYR A 21 17.50 5.98 -1.93
CA TYR A 21 17.62 5.44 -0.59
C TYR A 21 18.06 3.97 -0.63
N LEU A 22 17.53 3.22 -1.59
CA LEU A 22 17.88 1.81 -1.72
C LEU A 22 19.20 1.61 -2.44
N GLY A 23 19.82 2.68 -2.93
CA GLY A 23 21.10 2.57 -3.59
C GLY A 23 21.06 1.96 -4.98
N LEU A 24 19.91 2.06 -5.66
CA LEU A 24 19.75 1.44 -6.95
C LEU A 24 20.00 2.45 -8.06
N SER A 25 20.63 1.98 -9.14
CA SER A 25 20.86 2.84 -10.31
C SER A 25 19.63 2.81 -11.20
N GLN A 26 19.50 3.83 -12.04
CA GLN A 26 18.43 3.83 -13.02
C GLN A 26 18.58 2.66 -13.98
N GLN A 27 19.80 2.29 -14.31
CA GLN A 27 20.03 1.16 -15.19
C GLN A 27 19.54 -0.14 -14.56
N PHE A 28 19.82 -0.33 -13.28
CA PHE A 28 19.34 -1.52 -12.59
C PHE A 28 17.82 -1.58 -12.61
N VAL A 29 17.17 -0.44 -12.36
CA VAL A 29 15.71 -0.39 -12.38
C VAL A 29 15.18 -0.73 -13.77
N CYS A 30 15.82 -0.19 -14.81
CA CYS A 30 15.45 -0.53 -16.18
C CYS A 30 15.55 -2.04 -16.41
N ASP A 31 16.65 -2.63 -15.98
CA ASP A 31 16.87 -4.05 -16.20
C ASP A 31 15.85 -4.90 -15.47
N GLN A 32 15.45 -4.48 -14.29
CA GLN A 32 14.56 -5.28 -13.48
C GLN A 32 13.09 -5.10 -13.85
N THR A 33 12.71 -3.93 -14.34
CA THR A 33 11.30 -3.66 -14.60
C THR A 33 10.93 -3.71 -16.06
N GLY A 34 11.91 -3.65 -16.96
CA GLY A 34 11.63 -3.57 -18.36
C GLY A 34 11.25 -2.17 -18.83
N ILE A 35 11.23 -1.20 -17.93
CA ILE A 35 10.96 0.18 -18.31
C ILE A 35 12.25 0.76 -18.88
N PRO A 36 12.23 1.36 -20.07
CA PRO A 36 13.47 1.90 -20.65
C PRO A 36 14.12 2.91 -19.71
N ARG A 37 15.43 2.93 -19.70
CA ARG A 37 16.14 3.82 -18.79
C ARG A 37 15.76 5.28 -19.00
N SER A 38 15.59 5.69 -20.26
CA SER A 38 15.18 7.07 -20.53
C SER A 38 13.81 7.36 -19.92
N ALA A 39 12.92 6.36 -19.93
CA ALA A 39 11.62 6.54 -19.34
C ALA A 39 11.74 6.63 -17.82
N VAL A 40 12.58 5.81 -17.21
CA VAL A 40 12.79 5.91 -15.75
C VAL A 40 13.29 7.31 -15.40
N SER A 41 14.26 7.81 -16.15
CA SER A 41 14.79 9.13 -15.90
C SER A 41 13.72 10.20 -16.07
N ASP A 42 12.93 10.11 -17.12
CA ASP A 42 11.89 11.10 -17.37
C ASP A 42 10.79 11.07 -16.33
N ILE A 43 10.45 9.88 -15.86
CA ILE A 43 9.47 9.75 -14.79
C ILE A 43 10.00 10.44 -13.53
N GLU A 44 11.25 10.19 -13.18
CA GLU A 44 11.81 10.76 -11.96
C GLU A 44 11.97 12.27 -12.04
N ARG A 45 12.16 12.78 -13.25
CA ARG A 45 12.24 14.23 -13.41
C ARG A 45 10.89 14.90 -13.52
N GLY A 46 9.84 14.10 -13.56
CA GLY A 46 8.49 14.65 -13.61
C GLY A 46 8.06 15.11 -14.98
N VAL A 47 8.83 14.80 -16.04
CA VAL A 47 8.47 15.22 -17.38
C VAL A 47 7.67 14.17 -18.13
N ARG A 48 7.51 13.00 -17.55
CA ARG A 48 6.71 11.95 -18.14
C ARG A 48 5.91 11.29 -17.03
N ARG A 49 4.65 11.05 -17.31
CA ARG A 49 3.81 10.37 -16.32
C ARG A 49 4.15 8.89 -16.25
N VAL A 50 4.04 8.34 -15.07
CA VAL A 50 4.17 6.91 -14.90
C VAL A 50 2.77 6.32 -15.01
N ASP A 51 2.60 5.26 -15.80
CA ASP A 51 1.29 4.65 -15.88
C ASP A 51 1.12 3.65 -14.73
N SER A 52 -0.09 3.14 -14.57
CA SER A 52 -0.40 2.32 -13.41
C SER A 52 0.41 1.03 -13.38
N LEU A 53 0.65 0.43 -14.54
CA LEU A 53 1.41 -0.80 -14.58
C LEU A 53 2.88 -0.56 -14.29
N GLU A 54 3.41 0.55 -14.80
CA GLU A 54 4.79 0.90 -14.50
C GLU A 54 4.96 1.18 -13.01
N LEU A 55 4.01 1.89 -12.43
CA LEU A 55 4.08 2.18 -11.00
C LEU A 55 4.03 0.89 -10.19
N GLN A 56 3.21 -0.05 -10.61
CA GLN A 56 3.13 -1.32 -9.92
C GLN A 56 4.47 -2.06 -9.98
N ARG A 57 5.12 -2.05 -11.13
CA ARG A 57 6.41 -2.71 -11.28
C ARG A 57 7.47 -2.05 -10.41
N LEU A 58 7.47 -0.73 -10.38
CA LEU A 58 8.44 0.01 -9.58
C LEU A 58 8.21 -0.25 -8.10
N ALA A 59 6.96 -0.17 -7.65
CA ALA A 59 6.64 -0.41 -6.26
C ALA A 59 7.05 -1.81 -5.84
N LYS A 60 6.81 -2.79 -6.69
CA LYS A 60 7.17 -4.15 -6.39
C LYS A 60 8.68 -4.32 -6.28
N LEU A 61 9.41 -3.71 -7.19
CA LEU A 61 10.86 -3.78 -7.15
C LEU A 61 11.40 -3.15 -5.88
N TYR A 62 10.88 -1.99 -5.52
CA TYR A 62 11.34 -1.25 -4.35
C TYR A 62 10.80 -1.84 -3.05
N ARG A 63 9.79 -2.69 -3.14
CA ARG A 63 9.15 -3.29 -1.97
C ARG A 63 8.46 -2.27 -1.09
N TYR A 64 7.87 -1.28 -1.73
CA TYR A 64 7.05 -0.28 -1.07
C TYR A 64 5.63 -0.44 -1.58
N PRO A 65 4.63 -0.18 -0.75
CA PRO A 65 3.25 -0.24 -1.24
C PRO A 65 2.99 0.90 -2.22
N VAL A 66 2.17 0.63 -3.22
CA VAL A 66 1.82 1.64 -4.21
C VAL A 66 1.26 2.88 -3.52
N ASN A 67 0.50 2.69 -2.46
CA ASN A 67 -0.11 3.80 -1.75
C ASN A 67 0.91 4.80 -1.21
N TYR A 68 2.11 4.32 -0.88
CA TYR A 68 3.13 5.23 -0.42
C TYR A 68 3.45 6.28 -1.50
N PHE A 69 3.56 5.83 -2.75
CA PHE A 69 3.90 6.74 -3.83
C PHE A 69 2.73 7.64 -4.19
N LEU A 70 1.52 7.16 -3.98
CA LEU A 70 0.34 7.94 -4.31
C LEU A 70 -0.07 8.88 -3.19
N GLY A 71 0.67 8.87 -2.09
CA GLY A 71 0.37 9.77 -1.00
C GLY A 71 -0.86 9.41 -0.21
N VAL A 72 -1.34 8.18 -0.39
CA VAL A 72 -2.49 7.74 0.38
C VAL A 72 -1.94 7.25 1.71
N SER A 73 -2.15 8.04 2.73
CA SER A 73 -1.70 7.63 4.04
C SER A 73 -2.51 6.42 4.44
N PRO A 74 -1.87 5.39 4.95
CA PRO A 74 -2.66 4.34 5.55
C PRO A 74 -3.48 4.98 6.65
N ALA A 75 -4.70 4.58 6.77
CA ALA A 75 -5.51 5.05 7.87
C ALA A 75 -4.70 4.85 9.12
N GLU A 76 -4.80 5.81 10.02
CA GLU A 76 -4.09 5.69 11.24
C GLU A 76 -4.39 4.33 11.82
N GLU A 77 -3.37 3.56 12.08
CA GLU A 77 -3.59 2.21 12.54
C GLU A 77 -4.11 2.25 13.97
N SER A 78 -5.24 1.63 14.20
CA SER A 78 -5.76 1.57 15.56
C SER A 78 -4.92 0.59 16.35
N ASP A 79 -5.04 0.69 17.69
CA ASP A 79 -4.34 -0.25 18.55
C ASP A 79 -4.76 -1.68 18.26
N ALA A 80 -6.04 -1.86 17.93
CA ALA A 80 -6.53 -3.19 17.63
C ALA A 80 -5.90 -3.75 16.36
N LEU A 81 -5.74 -2.92 15.35
CA LEU A 81 -5.14 -3.37 14.11
C LEU A 81 -3.66 -3.67 14.31
N ALA A 82 -2.97 -2.85 15.06
CA ALA A 82 -1.57 -3.11 15.36
C ALA A 82 -1.42 -4.42 16.14
N ALA A 83 -2.32 -4.68 17.07
CA ALA A 83 -2.30 -5.92 17.83
C ALA A 83 -2.54 -7.12 16.92
N LEU A 84 -3.46 -6.98 15.97
CA LEU A 84 -3.75 -8.05 15.04
C LEU A 84 -2.52 -8.34 14.17
N ARG A 85 -1.86 -7.30 13.70
CA ARG A 85 -0.67 -7.48 12.90
C ARG A 85 0.40 -8.23 13.68
N ALA A 86 0.63 -7.83 14.93
CA ALA A 86 1.62 -8.50 15.76
C ALA A 86 1.23 -9.96 16.02
N ALA A 87 -0.06 -10.19 16.26
CA ALA A 87 -0.52 -11.53 16.60
C ALA A 87 -0.40 -12.50 15.41
N THR A 88 -0.37 -11.97 14.19
CA THR A 88 -0.33 -12.85 13.02
C THR A 88 1.05 -12.98 12.42
N GLU A 89 2.04 -12.35 13.01
CA GLU A 89 3.36 -12.27 12.42
C GLU A 89 4.01 -13.63 12.21
N ASP A 90 3.83 -14.53 13.15
CA ASP A 90 4.48 -15.81 13.08
C ASP A 90 3.60 -16.94 12.56
N LEU A 91 2.42 -16.61 12.07
CA LEU A 91 1.49 -17.64 11.64
C LEU A 91 1.88 -18.16 10.24
N ASP A 92 1.68 -19.45 10.04
CA ASP A 92 1.92 -19.99 8.70
C ASP A 92 0.69 -19.72 7.83
N ASP A 93 0.78 -20.13 6.57
CA ASP A 93 -0.29 -19.84 5.61
C ASP A 93 -1.61 -20.46 6.00
N GLN A 94 -1.56 -21.65 6.59
CA GLN A 94 -2.79 -22.32 6.99
C GLN A 94 -3.47 -21.55 8.12
N ASP A 95 -2.68 -21.12 9.09
CA ASP A 95 -3.23 -20.35 10.20
C ASP A 95 -3.76 -19.00 9.74
N LEU A 96 -3.04 -18.38 8.81
CA LEU A 96 -3.51 -17.11 8.27
C LEU A 96 -4.84 -17.29 7.54
N ALA A 97 -5.02 -18.42 6.85
CA ALA A 97 -6.29 -18.69 6.19
C ALA A 97 -7.43 -18.78 7.21
N GLU A 98 -7.14 -19.31 8.40
CA GLU A 98 -8.15 -19.35 9.44
C GLU A 98 -8.51 -17.97 9.93
N VAL A 99 -7.50 -17.11 10.09
CA VAL A 99 -7.75 -15.73 10.49
C VAL A 99 -8.62 -15.01 9.45
N VAL A 100 -8.31 -15.21 8.19
CA VAL A 100 -9.10 -14.60 7.12
C VAL A 100 -10.53 -15.12 7.16
N ARG A 101 -10.70 -16.41 7.39
CA ARG A 101 -12.04 -16.97 7.47
C ARG A 101 -12.82 -16.36 8.61
N PHE A 102 -12.18 -16.22 9.76
CA PHE A 102 -12.85 -15.62 10.91
C PHE A 102 -13.19 -14.16 10.65
N ALA A 103 -12.28 -13.45 10.02
CA ALA A 103 -12.54 -12.05 9.67
C ALA A 103 -13.71 -11.93 8.72
N SER A 104 -13.79 -12.85 7.75
CA SER A 104 -14.91 -12.84 6.81
C SER A 104 -16.22 -13.14 7.51
N PHE A 105 -16.18 -14.06 8.47
CA PHE A 105 -17.36 -14.38 9.26
C PHE A 105 -17.83 -13.12 10.01
N LEU A 106 -16.90 -12.41 10.63
CA LEU A 106 -17.27 -11.20 11.36
C LEU A 106 -17.84 -10.14 10.43
N ARG A 107 -17.29 -10.02 9.23
CA ARG A 107 -17.79 -9.04 8.28
C ARG A 107 -19.24 -9.32 7.92
N THR A 108 -19.57 -10.59 7.77
CA THR A 108 -20.91 -10.96 7.37
C THR A 108 -21.90 -10.91 8.54
N TYR A 109 -21.53 -11.52 9.64
CA TYR A 109 -22.46 -11.69 10.76
C TYR A 109 -22.27 -10.62 11.83
N GLY A 110 -21.04 -10.22 12.07
CA GLY A 110 -20.78 -9.19 13.05
C GLY A 110 -21.36 -7.86 12.65
N ARG A 111 -21.32 -7.56 11.37
CA ARG A 111 -21.89 -6.30 10.91
C ARG A 111 -23.39 -6.29 11.08
N ALA A 112 -24.03 -7.44 10.89
CA ALA A 112 -25.46 -7.53 11.08
C ALA A 112 -25.79 -7.30 12.55
N GLU A 113 -24.97 -7.82 13.44
CA GLU A 113 -25.17 -7.60 14.86
C GLU A 113 -25.02 -6.13 15.21
N ALA A 114 -24.03 -5.49 14.62
CA ALA A 114 -23.79 -4.09 14.91
C ALA A 114 -24.92 -3.21 14.46
N ARG A 115 -25.70 -3.66 13.50
CA ARG A 115 -26.81 -2.85 13.02
C ARG A 115 -28.06 -3.01 13.83
N ARG A 116 -28.09 -3.94 14.74
CA ARG A 116 -29.26 -4.10 15.56
C ARG A 116 -29.40 -2.92 16.50
N PRO A 117 -30.62 -2.58 16.86
CA PRO A 117 -30.83 -1.48 17.77
C PRO A 117 -30.10 -1.74 19.06
N THR A 118 -29.34 -0.77 19.47
CA THR A 118 -28.59 -0.95 20.67
C THR A 118 -29.44 -1.05 21.86
N GLY A 119 -30.61 -0.48 21.79
CA GLY A 119 -31.47 -0.59 22.93
C GLY A 119 -31.78 -2.03 23.25
N GLY A 120 -31.76 -2.84 22.23
CA GLY A 120 -32.03 -4.22 22.46
C GLY A 120 -30.98 -4.89 23.27
N GLN A 121 -29.79 -4.41 23.18
CA GLN A 121 -28.81 -5.05 23.93
C GLN A 121 -28.60 -4.41 25.18
N ALA A 122 -29.03 -3.28 25.31
CA ALA A 122 -28.74 -2.63 26.48
C ALA A 122 -29.31 -3.33 27.57
N GLN A 123 -29.75 -3.93 27.47
CA GLN A 123 -30.18 -4.42 28.53
C GLN A 123 -29.85 -5.34 29.03
#